data_ffd1d1ad62381b9c1262a413d08f40c4
#
_entry.id   ffd1d1ad62381b9c1262a413d08f40c4
#
_cell.length_a   1.000
_cell.length_b   1.000
_cell.length_c   1.000
_cell.angle_alpha   90.00
_cell.angle_beta   90.00
_cell.angle_gamma   90.00
#
_symmetry.space_group_name_H-M   'P 1'
#
loop_
_entity.id
_entity.type
_entity.pdbx_description
1 polymer ?
#
loop_
_entity_poly.entity_id
_entity_poly.type
_entity_poly.pdbx_seq_one_letter_code
_entity_poly.pdbx_strand_id
1 'polypeptide(L)'
;MTFELDGPVLEGTLVRLEPLDHRHAADLARAAEEDRGSYTFTWVPTAAEVGAYVDAQLARAATGRLAPYAQVATSTGRAVGATAYWDPRLWPDGERLCAVEVGFTWLAGPAQGTGLNTEAKYLLFRHAFEQWDVARVDLKTDARNTRSRAAIEAVGARFEGVLRSWSQSWAPGENGRLRDSAVFSVIAEEWPECRSHLEKRLARILERRGIGPAQR
;
A
#
# COMPACT_ATOMS: atom_id res chain seq x y z
N MET A 1 -21.96 -16.08 -4.99
CA MET A 1 -20.80 -16.09 -4.05
C MET A 1 -20.55 -14.66 -3.63
N THR A 2 -20.27 -14.38 -2.37
CA THR A 2 -19.87 -13.04 -1.95
C THR A 2 -18.42 -12.84 -2.39
N PHE A 3 -18.11 -11.73 -3.08
CA PHE A 3 -16.73 -11.42 -3.46
C PHE A 3 -15.87 -11.27 -2.21
N GLU A 4 -14.70 -11.88 -2.23
CA GLU A 4 -13.70 -11.76 -1.18
C GLU A 4 -12.39 -11.26 -1.80
N LEU A 5 -11.78 -10.24 -1.16
CA LEU A 5 -10.45 -9.83 -1.53
C LEU A 5 -9.47 -10.93 -1.12
N ASP A 6 -8.85 -11.57 -2.09
CA ASP A 6 -7.70 -12.43 -1.88
C ASP A 6 -6.45 -11.75 -2.45
N GLY A 7 -5.31 -12.15 -1.99
CA GLY A 7 -4.06 -11.54 -2.44
C GLY A 7 -3.01 -12.62 -2.67
N PRO A 8 -2.68 -12.95 -3.94
CA PRO A 8 -1.55 -13.82 -4.22
C PRO A 8 -0.23 -13.12 -3.85
N VAL A 9 0.86 -13.89 -3.76
CA VAL A 9 2.20 -13.30 -3.72
C VAL A 9 2.45 -12.50 -5.00
N LEU A 10 2.87 -11.23 -4.86
CA LEU A 10 3.24 -10.39 -5.99
C LEU A 10 4.75 -10.16 -5.96
N GLU A 11 5.43 -10.59 -7.00
CA GLU A 11 6.89 -10.56 -7.06
C GLU A 11 7.40 -9.38 -7.89
N GLY A 12 8.32 -8.62 -7.29
CA GLY A 12 9.07 -7.54 -7.92
C GLY A 12 10.58 -7.74 -7.77
N THR A 13 11.34 -6.78 -8.28
CA THR A 13 12.81 -6.77 -8.19
C THR A 13 13.30 -6.26 -6.84
N LEU A 14 12.64 -5.24 -6.28
CA LEU A 14 13.00 -4.60 -5.01
C LEU A 14 12.17 -5.11 -3.86
N VAL A 15 10.91 -5.49 -4.13
CA VAL A 15 9.95 -5.91 -3.11
C VAL A 15 9.17 -7.12 -3.59
N ARG A 16 8.91 -8.05 -2.67
CA ARG A 16 7.91 -9.09 -2.80
C ARG A 16 6.78 -8.77 -1.81
N LEU A 17 5.56 -8.72 -2.31
CA LEU A 17 4.37 -8.57 -1.48
C LEU A 17 3.85 -9.95 -1.13
N GLU A 18 3.96 -10.31 0.13
CA GLU A 18 3.47 -11.59 0.65
C GLU A 18 2.18 -11.36 1.45
N PRO A 19 1.13 -12.18 1.27
CA PRO A 19 -0.01 -12.15 2.16
C PRO A 19 0.47 -12.13 3.61
N LEU A 20 -0.05 -11.18 4.40
CA LEU A 20 0.40 -10.98 5.78
C LEU A 20 0.15 -12.24 6.61
N ASP A 21 1.14 -12.62 7.39
CA ASP A 21 1.13 -13.81 8.24
C ASP A 21 1.97 -13.56 9.50
N HIS A 22 1.75 -14.34 10.55
CA HIS A 22 2.51 -14.25 11.82
C HIS A 22 4.02 -14.43 11.63
N ARG A 23 4.46 -15.16 10.60
CA ARG A 23 5.90 -15.30 10.27
C ARG A 23 6.61 -13.97 10.02
N HIS A 24 5.88 -12.94 9.62
CA HIS A 24 6.41 -11.60 9.37
C HIS A 24 6.54 -10.75 10.65
N ALA A 25 5.94 -11.19 11.77
CA ALA A 25 5.82 -10.36 12.96
C ALA A 25 7.17 -9.90 13.53
N ALA A 26 8.17 -10.80 13.60
CA ALA A 26 9.50 -10.46 14.13
C ALA A 26 10.21 -9.39 13.27
N ASP A 27 10.09 -9.48 11.94
CA ASP A 27 10.66 -8.50 11.03
C ASP A 27 9.92 -7.17 11.10
N LEU A 28 8.59 -7.19 11.13
CA LEU A 28 7.76 -6.00 11.26
C LEU A 28 7.98 -5.28 12.60
N ALA A 29 8.18 -6.02 13.70
CA ALA A 29 8.50 -5.45 14.99
C ALA A 29 9.80 -4.64 14.95
N ARG A 30 10.84 -5.19 14.34
CA ARG A 30 12.11 -4.47 14.12
C ARG A 30 11.91 -3.26 13.21
N ALA A 31 11.27 -3.46 12.06
CA ALA A 31 11.02 -2.42 11.06
C ALA A 31 10.25 -1.22 11.62
N ALA A 32 9.29 -1.47 12.53
CA ALA A 32 8.47 -0.44 13.15
C ALA A 32 9.27 0.51 14.06
N GLU A 33 10.38 0.05 14.64
CA GLU A 33 11.21 0.84 15.57
C GLU A 33 12.36 1.60 14.88
N GLU A 34 12.69 1.29 13.62
CA GLU A 34 13.88 1.83 12.94
C GLU A 34 13.84 3.34 12.66
N ASP A 35 12.80 4.04 12.75
CA ASP A 35 12.69 5.51 12.68
C ASP A 35 11.24 5.93 12.91
N ARG A 36 10.81 5.87 14.14
CA ARG A 36 9.43 6.23 14.50
C ARG A 36 9.09 7.70 14.23
N GLY A 37 10.10 8.58 14.21
CA GLY A 37 9.93 9.99 13.87
C GLY A 37 9.41 10.22 12.45
N SER A 38 9.55 9.25 11.55
CA SER A 38 9.05 9.33 10.18
C SER A 38 7.54 9.12 10.06
N TYR A 39 6.85 8.64 11.12
CA TYR A 39 5.42 8.28 11.09
C TYR A 39 4.49 9.39 11.59
N THR A 40 4.67 10.61 11.09
CA THR A 40 3.97 11.81 11.60
C THR A 40 2.44 11.78 11.45
N PHE A 41 1.92 11.11 10.43
CA PHE A 41 0.49 11.03 10.12
C PHE A 41 0.00 9.59 9.91
N THR A 42 0.86 8.61 10.17
CA THR A 42 0.57 7.20 9.96
C THR A 42 0.74 6.46 11.28
N TRP A 43 -0.31 5.79 11.71
CA TRP A 43 -0.16 4.88 12.84
C TRP A 43 0.65 3.65 12.41
N VAL A 44 1.68 3.33 13.17
CA VAL A 44 2.50 2.14 13.02
C VAL A 44 2.61 1.47 14.38
N PRO A 45 2.36 0.16 14.50
CA PRO A 45 2.45 -0.52 15.80
C PRO A 45 3.85 -0.37 16.39
N THR A 46 3.97 -0.33 17.71
CA THR A 46 5.25 -0.56 18.38
C THR A 46 5.65 -2.02 18.25
N ALA A 47 6.91 -2.35 18.50
CA ALA A 47 7.38 -3.74 18.47
C ALA A 47 6.52 -4.68 19.34
N ALA A 48 6.08 -4.19 20.50
CA ALA A 48 5.22 -4.95 21.42
C ALA A 48 3.79 -5.16 20.88
N GLU A 49 3.30 -4.27 20.02
CA GLU A 49 1.95 -4.29 19.45
C GLU A 49 1.85 -5.05 18.13
N VAL A 50 2.97 -5.41 17.49
CA VAL A 50 2.95 -6.03 16.16
C VAL A 50 2.17 -7.33 16.12
N GLY A 51 2.25 -8.16 17.18
CA GLY A 51 1.46 -9.40 17.26
C GLY A 51 -0.04 -9.11 17.15
N ALA A 52 -0.54 -8.22 18.01
CA ALA A 52 -1.94 -7.81 17.99
C ALA A 52 -2.34 -7.07 16.69
N TYR A 53 -1.41 -6.32 16.09
CA TYR A 53 -1.62 -5.73 14.78
C TYR A 53 -1.84 -6.79 13.70
N VAL A 54 -1.00 -7.82 13.63
CA VAL A 54 -1.14 -8.92 12.66
C VAL A 54 -2.47 -9.63 12.88
N ASP A 55 -2.82 -9.97 14.13
CA ASP A 55 -4.11 -10.59 14.46
C ASP A 55 -5.29 -9.75 13.97
N ALA A 56 -5.26 -8.43 14.21
CA ALA A 56 -6.32 -7.53 13.78
C ALA A 56 -6.44 -7.43 12.25
N GLN A 57 -5.31 -7.45 11.52
CA GLN A 57 -5.34 -7.44 10.06
C GLN A 57 -5.88 -8.77 9.50
N LEU A 58 -5.47 -9.90 10.06
CA LEU A 58 -5.97 -11.22 9.66
C LEU A 58 -7.45 -11.38 9.98
N ALA A 59 -7.92 -10.90 11.14
CA ALA A 59 -9.35 -10.89 11.46
C ALA A 59 -10.18 -10.05 10.47
N ARG A 60 -9.66 -8.92 10.00
CA ARG A 60 -10.30 -8.12 8.94
C ARG A 60 -10.25 -8.83 7.59
N ALA A 61 -9.13 -9.48 7.25
CA ALA A 61 -9.00 -10.26 6.03
C ALA A 61 -10.05 -11.40 5.97
N ALA A 62 -10.31 -12.06 7.10
CA ALA A 62 -11.32 -13.09 7.21
C ALA A 62 -12.76 -12.61 6.91
N THR A 63 -13.00 -11.30 6.88
CA THR A 63 -14.28 -10.72 6.41
C THR A 63 -14.38 -10.56 4.89
N GLY A 64 -13.32 -10.91 4.14
CA GLY A 64 -13.23 -10.73 2.70
C GLY A 64 -13.07 -9.27 2.24
N ARG A 65 -12.88 -8.31 3.17
CA ARG A 65 -12.84 -6.88 2.86
C ARG A 65 -11.45 -6.25 2.93
N LEU A 66 -10.44 -7.04 3.28
CA LEU A 66 -9.04 -6.62 3.35
C LEU A 66 -8.15 -7.74 2.83
N ALA A 67 -7.20 -7.40 1.96
CA ALA A 67 -6.08 -8.27 1.61
C ALA A 67 -4.77 -7.60 2.08
N PRO A 68 -4.29 -7.91 3.29
CA PRO A 68 -3.09 -7.30 3.84
C PRO A 68 -1.83 -8.00 3.34
N TYR A 69 -0.78 -7.22 3.09
CA TYR A 69 0.53 -7.69 2.66
C TYR A 69 1.64 -7.23 3.57
N ALA A 70 2.60 -8.11 3.82
CA ALA A 70 3.94 -7.73 4.23
C ALA A 70 4.75 -7.30 3.01
N GLN A 71 5.46 -6.19 3.11
CA GLN A 71 6.40 -5.73 2.09
C GLN A 71 7.78 -6.29 2.42
N VAL A 72 8.18 -7.36 1.72
CA VAL A 72 9.45 -8.07 1.93
C VAL A 72 10.50 -7.50 0.96
N ALA A 73 11.56 -6.88 1.49
CA ALA A 73 12.67 -6.39 0.68
C ALA A 73 13.44 -7.56 0.09
N THR A 74 13.54 -7.66 -1.23
CA THR A 74 14.21 -8.78 -1.92
C THR A 74 15.69 -8.89 -1.58
N SER A 75 16.35 -7.75 -1.31
CA SER A 75 17.77 -7.70 -0.96
C SER A 75 18.10 -8.33 0.39
N THR A 76 17.15 -8.45 1.30
CA THR A 76 17.35 -8.98 2.66
C THR A 76 16.46 -10.16 2.99
N GLY A 77 15.42 -10.40 2.22
CA GLY A 77 14.37 -11.37 2.53
C GLY A 77 13.52 -11.01 3.76
N ARG A 78 13.59 -9.76 4.25
CA ARG A 78 12.92 -9.33 5.49
C ARG A 78 11.73 -8.42 5.20
N ALA A 79 10.68 -8.55 6.00
CA ALA A 79 9.56 -7.64 5.96
C ALA A 79 9.98 -6.27 6.54
N VAL A 80 9.80 -5.21 5.74
CA VAL A 80 10.19 -3.83 6.06
C VAL A 80 8.99 -2.88 6.17
N GLY A 81 7.78 -3.42 6.13
CA GLY A 81 6.54 -2.65 6.22
C GLY A 81 5.33 -3.46 5.77
N ALA A 82 4.19 -2.79 5.70
CA ALA A 82 2.94 -3.39 5.28
C ALA A 82 2.18 -2.48 4.31
N THR A 83 1.24 -3.08 3.58
CA THR A 83 0.26 -2.40 2.72
C THR A 83 -0.95 -3.32 2.55
N ALA A 84 -2.03 -2.85 1.97
CA ALA A 84 -3.21 -3.68 1.75
C ALA A 84 -4.05 -3.18 0.58
N TYR A 85 -4.84 -4.09 0.00
CA TYR A 85 -6.09 -3.74 -0.64
C TYR A 85 -7.20 -3.73 0.42
N TRP A 86 -8.10 -2.77 0.32
CA TRP A 86 -9.25 -2.69 1.20
C TRP A 86 -10.41 -1.92 0.57
N ASP A 87 -11.54 -1.85 1.27
CA ASP A 87 -12.74 -1.15 0.80
C ASP A 87 -13.19 -1.58 -0.61
N PRO A 88 -13.38 -2.90 -0.85
CA PRO A 88 -13.84 -3.38 -2.15
C PRO A 88 -15.23 -2.85 -2.44
N ARG A 89 -15.42 -2.27 -3.62
CA ARG A 89 -16.72 -1.84 -4.15
C ARG A 89 -17.04 -2.71 -5.36
N LEU A 90 -18.22 -3.31 -5.35
CA LEU A 90 -18.67 -4.22 -6.38
C LEU A 90 -19.52 -3.50 -7.43
N TRP A 91 -19.56 -4.05 -8.62
CA TRP A 91 -20.58 -3.69 -9.59
C TRP A 91 -21.97 -4.05 -9.05
N PRO A 92 -23.07 -3.47 -9.63
CA PRO A 92 -24.42 -3.77 -9.16
C PRO A 92 -24.81 -5.25 -9.22
N ASP A 93 -24.11 -6.07 -10.00
CA ASP A 93 -24.29 -7.53 -10.04
C ASP A 93 -23.84 -8.21 -8.73
N GLY A 94 -23.04 -7.53 -7.91
CA GLY A 94 -22.52 -8.08 -6.65
C GLY A 94 -21.42 -9.14 -6.80
N GLU A 95 -20.98 -9.42 -8.02
CA GLU A 95 -20.03 -10.51 -8.32
C GLU A 95 -18.64 -9.99 -8.70
N ARG A 96 -18.57 -8.87 -9.45
CA ARG A 96 -17.32 -8.34 -9.95
C ARG A 96 -16.86 -7.13 -9.13
N LEU A 97 -15.55 -7.05 -8.89
CA LEU A 97 -14.93 -5.90 -8.25
C LEU A 97 -14.97 -4.70 -9.21
N CYS A 98 -15.55 -3.59 -8.77
CA CYS A 98 -15.58 -2.32 -9.50
C CYS A 98 -14.38 -1.45 -9.14
N ALA A 99 -14.09 -1.34 -7.84
CA ALA A 99 -13.03 -0.50 -7.34
C ALA A 99 -12.47 -1.01 -6.02
N VAL A 100 -11.23 -0.63 -5.73
CA VAL A 100 -10.54 -1.01 -4.49
C VAL A 100 -9.61 0.12 -4.05
N GLU A 101 -9.40 0.28 -2.75
CA GLU A 101 -8.39 1.19 -2.22
C GLU A 101 -7.08 0.46 -1.93
N VAL A 102 -5.96 1.06 -2.30
CA VAL A 102 -4.62 0.65 -1.87
C VAL A 102 -4.20 1.55 -0.71
N GLY A 103 -4.22 0.97 0.50
CA GLY A 103 -3.99 1.69 1.75
C GLY A 103 -3.20 0.90 2.80
N PHE A 104 -3.34 1.31 4.07
CA PHE A 104 -2.62 0.73 5.22
C PHE A 104 -1.10 0.65 5.03
N THR A 105 -0.53 1.58 4.23
CA THR A 105 0.86 1.53 3.83
C THR A 105 1.76 2.21 4.85
N TRP A 106 2.74 1.47 5.35
CA TRP A 106 3.87 2.00 6.09
C TRP A 106 5.16 1.25 5.72
N LEU A 107 6.29 1.90 5.87
CA LEU A 107 7.62 1.35 5.63
C LEU A 107 8.58 1.85 6.71
N ALA A 108 9.49 0.99 7.14
CA ALA A 108 10.64 1.37 7.95
C ALA A 108 11.39 2.57 7.34
N GLY A 109 11.94 3.45 8.18
CA GLY A 109 12.67 4.63 7.74
C GLY A 109 13.68 4.36 6.64
N PRO A 110 14.62 3.38 6.81
CA PRO A 110 15.61 3.04 5.78
C PRO A 110 15.05 2.50 4.47
N ALA A 111 13.82 1.98 4.48
CA ALA A 111 13.15 1.50 3.27
C ALA A 111 12.42 2.62 2.50
N GLN A 112 12.19 3.77 3.13
CA GLN A 112 11.56 4.92 2.50
C GLN A 112 12.50 5.57 1.48
N GLY A 113 11.96 6.09 0.38
CA GLY A 113 12.75 6.73 -0.68
C GLY A 113 13.61 5.79 -1.53
N THR A 114 13.57 4.47 -1.26
CA THR A 114 14.43 3.49 -1.94
C THR A 114 13.86 2.93 -3.24
N GLY A 115 12.62 3.23 -3.59
CA GLY A 115 11.91 2.65 -4.71
C GLY A 115 10.99 1.48 -4.34
N LEU A 116 11.13 0.91 -3.15
CA LEU A 116 10.29 -0.19 -2.67
C LEU A 116 8.79 0.15 -2.77
N ASN A 117 8.38 1.32 -2.25
CA ASN A 117 6.97 1.73 -2.32
C ASN A 117 6.49 1.93 -3.77
N THR A 118 7.37 2.45 -4.63
CA THR A 118 7.02 2.63 -6.06
C THR A 118 6.74 1.27 -6.71
N GLU A 119 7.59 0.28 -6.47
CA GLU A 119 7.37 -1.06 -7.03
C GLU A 119 6.18 -1.77 -6.37
N ALA A 120 5.99 -1.63 -5.06
CA ALA A 120 4.81 -2.17 -4.38
C ALA A 120 3.51 -1.62 -4.99
N LYS A 121 3.43 -0.31 -5.25
CA LYS A 121 2.27 0.30 -5.91
C LYS A 121 2.10 -0.18 -7.35
N TYR A 122 3.19 -0.31 -8.10
CA TYR A 122 3.16 -0.89 -9.45
C TYR A 122 2.57 -2.30 -9.45
N LEU A 123 3.03 -3.16 -8.55
CA LEU A 123 2.55 -4.55 -8.43
C LEU A 123 1.07 -4.60 -8.06
N LEU A 124 0.65 -3.79 -7.07
CA LEU A 124 -0.75 -3.73 -6.64
C LEU A 124 -1.64 -3.17 -7.77
N PHE A 125 -1.27 -2.06 -8.41
CA PHE A 125 -2.08 -1.50 -9.48
C PHE A 125 -2.19 -2.46 -10.66
N ARG A 126 -1.06 -3.07 -11.07
CA ARG A 126 -1.05 -4.06 -12.14
C ARG A 126 -1.99 -5.22 -11.85
N HIS A 127 -1.95 -5.77 -10.64
CA HIS A 127 -2.83 -6.86 -10.25
C HIS A 127 -4.30 -6.42 -10.26
N ALA A 128 -4.62 -5.26 -9.70
CA ALA A 128 -5.98 -4.75 -9.65
C ALA A 128 -6.57 -4.53 -11.06
N PHE A 129 -5.82 -3.86 -11.95
CA PHE A 129 -6.32 -3.56 -13.30
C PHE A 129 -6.26 -4.76 -14.25
N GLU A 130 -5.21 -5.59 -14.18
CA GLU A 130 -4.98 -6.63 -15.19
C GLU A 130 -5.52 -8.01 -14.79
N GLN A 131 -5.74 -8.27 -13.48
CA GLN A 131 -6.28 -9.55 -13.02
C GLN A 131 -7.70 -9.41 -12.49
N TRP A 132 -8.01 -8.34 -11.77
CA TRP A 132 -9.35 -8.10 -11.25
C TRP A 132 -10.23 -7.23 -12.17
N ASP A 133 -9.65 -6.63 -13.20
CA ASP A 133 -10.34 -5.77 -14.18
C ASP A 133 -11.15 -4.64 -13.50
N VAL A 134 -10.55 -4.01 -12.48
CA VAL A 134 -11.22 -2.93 -11.76
C VAL A 134 -11.30 -1.68 -12.61
N ALA A 135 -12.39 -0.92 -12.47
CA ALA A 135 -12.53 0.39 -13.11
C ALA A 135 -11.68 1.47 -12.40
N ARG A 136 -11.31 1.24 -11.12
CA ARG A 136 -10.67 2.27 -10.31
C ARG A 136 -9.86 1.70 -9.14
N VAL A 137 -8.70 2.32 -8.89
CA VAL A 137 -7.92 2.15 -7.67
C VAL A 137 -7.85 3.49 -6.95
N ASP A 138 -8.25 3.50 -5.67
CA ASP A 138 -8.17 4.68 -4.80
C ASP A 138 -6.93 4.66 -3.91
N LEU A 139 -6.50 5.87 -3.54
CA LEU A 139 -5.53 6.10 -2.47
C LEU A 139 -5.98 7.29 -1.64
N LYS A 140 -5.80 7.20 -0.33
CA LYS A 140 -6.13 8.30 0.59
C LYS A 140 -5.01 8.53 1.59
N THR A 141 -4.85 9.78 2.01
CA THR A 141 -3.93 10.14 3.08
C THR A 141 -4.46 11.33 3.87
N ASP A 142 -3.91 11.59 5.06
CA ASP A 142 -4.17 12.85 5.78
C ASP A 142 -3.83 14.04 4.87
N ALA A 143 -4.74 15.00 4.74
CA ALA A 143 -4.57 16.16 3.85
C ALA A 143 -3.31 16.98 4.16
N ARG A 144 -2.84 16.92 5.42
CA ARG A 144 -1.61 17.57 5.91
C ARG A 144 -0.34 16.78 5.58
N ASN A 145 -0.45 15.50 5.24
CA ASN A 145 0.69 14.62 4.94
C ASN A 145 1.24 14.90 3.53
N THR A 146 1.97 16.02 3.38
CA THR A 146 2.54 16.44 2.10
C THR A 146 3.48 15.39 1.49
N ARG A 147 4.22 14.65 2.31
CA ARG A 147 5.11 13.58 1.85
C ARG A 147 4.33 12.43 1.22
N SER A 148 3.25 11.99 1.88
CA SER A 148 2.40 10.93 1.33
C SER A 148 1.68 11.40 0.07
N ARG A 149 1.15 12.62 0.04
CA ARG A 149 0.53 13.21 -1.15
C ARG A 149 1.48 13.20 -2.33
N ALA A 150 2.72 13.72 -2.15
CA ALA A 150 3.73 13.70 -3.20
C ALA A 150 4.11 12.27 -3.64
N ALA A 151 4.16 11.31 -2.71
CA ALA A 151 4.42 9.91 -3.05
C ALA A 151 3.28 9.27 -3.85
N ILE A 152 2.03 9.63 -3.56
CA ILE A 152 0.84 9.16 -4.29
C ILE A 152 0.80 9.78 -5.69
N GLU A 153 1.06 11.06 -5.84
CA GLU A 153 1.15 11.73 -7.15
C GLU A 153 2.30 11.13 -7.99
N ALA A 154 3.43 10.85 -7.33
CA ALA A 154 4.60 10.28 -8.01
C ALA A 154 4.41 8.86 -8.57
N VAL A 155 3.39 8.14 -8.15
CA VAL A 155 3.00 6.84 -8.75
C VAL A 155 1.91 6.99 -9.82
N GLY A 156 1.56 8.21 -10.19
CA GLY A 156 0.64 8.50 -11.29
C GLY A 156 -0.82 8.67 -10.88
N ALA A 157 -1.13 8.61 -9.58
CA ALA A 157 -2.50 8.85 -9.13
C ALA A 157 -2.86 10.33 -9.18
N ARG A 158 -4.09 10.65 -9.62
CA ARG A 158 -4.59 12.02 -9.73
C ARG A 158 -5.33 12.43 -8.46
N PHE A 159 -5.07 13.66 -8.03
CA PHE A 159 -5.78 14.27 -6.90
C PHE A 159 -7.22 14.62 -7.30
N GLU A 160 -8.19 14.26 -6.47
CA GLU A 160 -9.62 14.51 -6.73
C GLU A 160 -10.24 15.50 -5.75
N GLY A 161 -9.66 15.64 -4.56
CA GLY A 161 -10.21 16.55 -3.57
C GLY A 161 -9.87 16.19 -2.14
N VAL A 162 -10.46 16.96 -1.21
CA VAL A 162 -10.32 16.73 0.23
C VAL A 162 -11.69 16.46 0.82
N LEU A 163 -11.81 15.30 1.45
CA LEU A 163 -13.00 14.95 2.25
C LEU A 163 -12.79 15.44 3.68
N ARG A 164 -13.62 16.41 4.12
CA ARG A 164 -13.50 17.00 5.45
C ARG A 164 -14.03 16.04 6.52
N SER A 165 -13.31 15.96 7.65
CA SER A 165 -13.68 15.13 8.82
C SER A 165 -14.04 13.69 8.41
N TRP A 166 -13.28 13.10 7.49
CA TRP A 166 -13.64 11.85 6.82
C TRP A 166 -13.38 10.60 7.64
N SER A 167 -12.24 10.55 8.32
CA SER A 167 -11.82 9.37 9.07
C SER A 167 -11.03 9.76 10.31
N GLN A 168 -10.84 8.80 11.22
CA GLN A 168 -10.01 9.00 12.39
C GLN A 168 -8.61 9.46 12.00
N SER A 169 -8.07 10.44 12.73
CA SER A 169 -6.67 10.82 12.62
C SER A 169 -5.77 9.73 13.23
N TRP A 170 -4.66 9.47 12.55
CA TRP A 170 -3.61 8.56 13.01
C TRP A 170 -2.36 9.31 13.47
N ALA A 171 -2.41 10.64 13.48
CA ALA A 171 -1.31 11.45 13.97
C ALA A 171 -1.15 11.29 15.49
N PRO A 172 0.08 11.20 16.00
CA PRO A 172 0.33 11.10 17.45
C PRO A 172 -0.33 12.24 18.22
N GLY A 173 -1.00 11.91 19.32
CA GLY A 173 -1.70 12.88 20.18
C GLY A 173 -3.07 13.34 19.68
N GLU A 174 -3.55 12.85 18.55
CA GLU A 174 -4.86 13.20 17.98
C GLU A 174 -5.95 12.13 18.18
N ASN A 175 -5.83 11.30 19.20
CA ASN A 175 -6.78 10.23 19.50
C ASN A 175 -8.22 10.75 19.57
N GLY A 176 -9.12 10.09 18.81
CA GLY A 176 -10.53 10.46 18.75
C GLY A 176 -10.87 11.66 17.86
N ARG A 177 -9.87 12.31 17.25
CA ARG A 177 -10.12 13.39 16.27
C ARG A 177 -10.36 12.83 14.89
N LEU A 178 -11.16 13.52 14.11
CA LEU A 178 -11.31 13.27 12.69
C LEU A 178 -10.28 14.08 11.90
N ARG A 179 -9.77 13.48 10.83
CA ARG A 179 -8.88 14.14 9.87
C ARG A 179 -9.60 14.46 8.57
N ASP A 180 -9.14 15.48 7.90
CA ASP A 180 -9.43 15.70 6.49
C ASP A 180 -8.56 14.75 5.66
N SER A 181 -9.16 14.09 4.68
CA SER A 181 -8.47 13.11 3.84
C SER A 181 -8.35 13.60 2.41
N ALA A 182 -7.12 13.72 1.91
CA ALA A 182 -6.84 13.93 0.50
C ALA A 182 -7.05 12.61 -0.25
N VAL A 183 -7.87 12.65 -1.29
CA VAL A 183 -8.28 11.50 -2.11
C VAL A 183 -7.64 11.59 -3.47
N PHE A 184 -7.14 10.46 -3.94
CA PHE A 184 -6.50 10.29 -5.24
C PHE A 184 -7.01 9.01 -5.89
N SER A 185 -6.89 8.92 -7.20
CA SER A 185 -7.23 7.70 -7.94
C SER A 185 -6.37 7.49 -9.17
N VAL A 186 -6.41 6.27 -9.66
CA VAL A 186 -6.12 5.88 -11.04
C VAL A 186 -7.36 5.17 -11.56
N ILE A 187 -7.85 5.54 -12.73
CA ILE A 187 -8.97 4.84 -13.39
C ILE A 187 -8.44 3.93 -14.52
N ALA A 188 -9.26 2.98 -14.97
CA ALA A 188 -8.86 1.98 -15.94
C ALA A 188 -8.31 2.59 -17.25
N GLU A 189 -8.95 3.67 -17.72
CA GLU A 189 -8.54 4.39 -18.94
C GLU A 189 -7.17 5.05 -18.79
N GLU A 190 -6.74 5.39 -17.57
CA GLU A 190 -5.45 6.01 -17.27
C GLU A 190 -4.35 4.99 -17.01
N TRP A 191 -4.73 3.72 -16.74
CA TRP A 191 -3.76 2.68 -16.36
C TRP A 191 -2.63 2.47 -17.37
N PRO A 192 -2.85 2.44 -18.68
CA PRO A 192 -1.76 2.27 -19.64
C PRO A 192 -0.68 3.35 -19.54
N GLU A 193 -1.07 4.62 -19.35
CA GLU A 193 -0.14 5.74 -19.15
C GLU A 193 0.56 5.65 -17.78
N CYS A 194 -0.21 5.42 -16.73
CA CYS A 194 0.29 5.24 -15.37
C CYS A 194 1.29 4.07 -15.29
N ARG A 195 0.98 2.94 -15.91
CA ARG A 195 1.87 1.78 -16.02
C ARG A 195 3.20 2.16 -16.67
N SER A 196 3.15 2.80 -17.85
CA SER A 196 4.36 3.24 -18.57
C SER A 196 5.20 4.21 -17.74
N HIS A 197 4.56 5.14 -17.01
CA HIS A 197 5.22 6.05 -16.09
C HIS A 197 5.95 5.29 -14.97
N LEU A 198 5.27 4.34 -14.32
CA LEU A 198 5.84 3.54 -13.24
C LEU A 198 6.99 2.65 -13.71
N GLU A 199 6.86 2.01 -14.87
CA GLU A 199 7.93 1.18 -15.46
C GLU A 199 9.19 2.01 -15.76
N LYS A 200 9.04 3.18 -16.35
CA LYS A 200 10.17 4.11 -16.58
C LYS A 200 10.80 4.60 -15.31
N ARG A 201 9.99 4.89 -14.29
CA ARG A 201 10.47 5.32 -12.98
C ARG A 201 11.26 4.20 -12.29
N LEU A 202 10.75 2.97 -12.31
CA LEU A 202 11.42 1.80 -11.76
C LEU A 202 12.73 1.50 -12.48
N ALA A 203 12.76 1.55 -13.82
CA ALA A 203 14.00 1.36 -14.58
C ALA A 203 15.09 2.32 -14.12
N ARG A 204 14.79 3.62 -13.98
CA ARG A 204 15.76 4.62 -13.48
C ARG A 204 16.23 4.33 -12.04
N ILE A 205 15.35 3.81 -11.19
CA ILE A 205 15.70 3.44 -9.81
C ILE A 205 16.66 2.25 -9.82
N LEU A 206 16.37 1.22 -10.60
CA LEU A 206 17.20 0.02 -10.73
C LEU A 206 18.59 0.34 -11.30
N GLU A 207 18.64 1.16 -12.36
CA GLU A 207 19.90 1.64 -12.95
C GLU A 207 20.79 2.35 -11.91
N ARG A 208 20.22 3.28 -11.14
CA ARG A 208 20.96 3.99 -10.08
C ARG A 208 21.49 3.08 -8.98
N ARG A 209 20.86 1.93 -8.78
CA ARG A 209 21.26 0.90 -7.83
C ARG A 209 22.22 -0.13 -8.40
N GLY A 210 22.55 -0.06 -9.70
CA GLY A 210 23.37 -1.07 -10.38
C GLY A 210 22.68 -2.43 -10.49
N ILE A 211 21.34 -2.47 -10.40
CA ILE A 211 20.54 -3.70 -10.55
C ILE A 211 20.14 -3.77 -12.02
N GLY A 212 20.73 -4.71 -12.76
CA GLY A 212 20.34 -4.96 -14.15
C GLY A 212 18.89 -5.40 -14.27
N PRO A 213 18.27 -5.24 -15.46
CA PRO A 213 16.92 -5.73 -15.70
C PRO A 213 16.88 -7.23 -15.42
N ALA A 214 15.94 -7.66 -14.56
CA ALA A 214 15.70 -9.08 -14.34
C ALA A 214 15.44 -9.74 -15.70
N GLN A 215 16.16 -10.79 -16.01
CA GLN A 215 15.82 -11.63 -17.16
C GLN A 215 14.43 -12.21 -16.89
N ARG A 216 13.43 -11.70 -17.63
CA ARG A 216 12.03 -12.17 -17.58
C ARG A 216 11.89 -13.47 -18.32
#